data_3100938b530050b06d36268dbb39ccf5
#
_entry.id   3100938b530050b06d36268dbb39ccf5
#
_cell.length_a   1.000
_cell.length_b   1.000
_cell.length_c   1.000
_cell.angle_alpha   90.00
_cell.angle_beta   90.00
_cell.angle_gamma   90.00
#
_symmetry.space_group_name_H-M   'P 1'
#
loop_
_entity.id
_entity.type
_entity.pdbx_description
1 polymer ?
#
loop_
_entity_poly.entity_id
_entity_poly.type
_entity_poly.pdbx_seq_one_letter_code
_entity_poly.pdbx_strand_id
1 'polypeptide(L)'
;MVNAATVKKCKNLKFLGYFLNATGAKREDLTAHMGITTAAFGRWFSVDDIRYSNLVRIYDYFGYDVKMVFTYADDKAPSRATAYAILNMLDPSKKLNPLFVEMKLNNFNFETIGAKLSRTDQAVNHWFLEDEIAVSMLFKFANAMGATLELVPEVRGKN
;
A
#
# COMPACT_ATOMS: atom_id res chain seq x y z
N MET A 1 12.62 -16.20 -7.15
CA MET A 1 12.19 -14.86 -7.63
C MET A 1 13.05 -13.76 -7.03
N VAL A 2 13.09 -13.63 -5.73
CA VAL A 2 13.92 -12.64 -5.03
C VAL A 2 14.89 -13.35 -4.09
N ASN A 3 16.17 -12.90 -4.11
CA ASN A 3 17.21 -13.51 -3.29
C ASN A 3 16.83 -13.39 -1.78
N ALA A 4 16.97 -14.50 -1.04
CA ALA A 4 16.59 -14.55 0.38
C ALA A 4 17.35 -13.54 1.24
N ALA A 5 18.64 -13.33 0.96
CA ALA A 5 19.45 -12.34 1.69
C ALA A 5 18.95 -10.91 1.44
N THR A 6 18.53 -10.60 0.20
CA THR A 6 17.94 -9.31 -0.16
C THR A 6 16.62 -9.12 0.56
N VAL A 7 15.74 -10.13 0.59
CA VAL A 7 14.45 -10.07 1.30
C VAL A 7 14.66 -9.80 2.79
N LYS A 8 15.64 -10.46 3.41
CA LYS A 8 15.92 -10.25 4.85
C LYS A 8 16.34 -8.82 5.18
N LYS A 9 17.00 -8.13 4.25
CA LYS A 9 17.43 -6.73 4.44
C LYS A 9 16.28 -5.73 4.26
N CYS A 10 15.20 -6.13 3.58
CA CYS A 10 14.05 -5.27 3.38
C CYS A 10 13.26 -5.09 4.67
N LYS A 11 12.79 -3.87 4.87
CA LYS A 11 11.82 -3.53 5.92
C LYS A 11 10.43 -3.38 5.32
N ASN A 12 10.33 -2.56 4.28
CA ASN A 12 9.05 -2.23 3.65
C ASN A 12 8.56 -3.32 2.69
N LEU A 13 9.46 -3.96 1.94
CA LEU A 13 9.10 -4.95 0.92
C LEU A 13 9.36 -6.41 1.34
N LYS A 14 9.63 -6.65 2.61
CA LYS A 14 9.85 -8.02 3.10
C LYS A 14 8.64 -8.92 2.82
N PHE A 15 7.44 -8.42 3.10
CA PHE A 15 6.19 -9.15 2.84
C PHE A 15 6.05 -9.52 1.37
N LEU A 16 6.40 -8.60 0.46
CA LEU A 16 6.31 -8.83 -0.98
C LEU A 16 7.32 -9.88 -1.43
N GLY A 17 8.56 -9.80 -0.93
CA GLY A 17 9.59 -10.78 -1.23
C GLY A 17 9.17 -12.20 -0.83
N TYR A 18 8.62 -12.37 0.36
CA TYR A 18 8.11 -13.67 0.81
C TYR A 18 6.92 -14.15 -0.03
N PHE A 19 6.00 -13.26 -0.36
CA PHE A 19 4.86 -13.59 -1.23
C PHE A 19 5.34 -14.09 -2.59
N LEU A 20 6.22 -13.34 -3.24
CA LEU A 20 6.71 -13.68 -4.58
C LEU A 20 7.48 -15.01 -4.57
N ASN A 21 8.32 -15.24 -3.57
CA ASN A 21 9.08 -16.49 -3.47
C ASN A 21 8.16 -17.69 -3.21
N ALA A 22 7.04 -17.49 -2.50
CA ALA A 22 6.07 -18.54 -2.25
C ALA A 22 5.25 -18.91 -3.49
N THR A 23 5.11 -18.02 -4.48
CA THR A 23 4.31 -18.29 -5.68
C THR A 23 4.98 -19.30 -6.62
N GLY A 24 6.30 -19.44 -6.55
CA GLY A 24 7.07 -20.26 -7.49
C GLY A 24 7.16 -19.67 -8.90
N ALA A 25 6.65 -18.47 -9.14
CA ALA A 25 6.69 -17.83 -10.45
C ALA A 25 8.10 -17.39 -10.82
N LYS A 26 8.34 -17.30 -12.13
CA LYS A 26 9.61 -16.82 -12.67
C LYS A 26 9.61 -15.30 -12.76
N ARG A 27 10.70 -14.69 -12.34
CA ARG A 27 10.91 -13.24 -12.39
C ARG A 27 10.72 -12.68 -13.79
N GLU A 28 11.26 -13.38 -14.80
CA GLU A 28 11.19 -12.97 -16.19
C GLU A 28 9.75 -12.89 -16.72
N ASP A 29 8.90 -13.84 -16.32
CA ASP A 29 7.50 -13.87 -16.73
C ASP A 29 6.73 -12.68 -16.13
N LEU A 30 6.94 -12.40 -14.86
CA LEU A 30 6.30 -11.28 -14.17
C LEU A 30 6.75 -9.94 -14.78
N THR A 31 8.05 -9.74 -14.96
CA THR A 31 8.58 -8.48 -15.50
C THR A 31 8.14 -8.25 -16.94
N ALA A 32 8.09 -9.31 -17.76
CA ALA A 32 7.56 -9.23 -19.12
C ALA A 32 6.08 -8.79 -19.11
N HIS A 33 5.27 -9.38 -18.25
CA HIS A 33 3.86 -9.01 -18.11
C HIS A 33 3.70 -7.55 -17.70
N MET A 34 4.54 -7.06 -16.82
CA MET A 34 4.50 -5.66 -16.34
C MET A 34 5.11 -4.67 -17.33
N GLY A 35 5.81 -5.15 -18.36
CA GLY A 35 6.50 -4.27 -19.31
C GLY A 35 7.70 -3.56 -18.71
N ILE A 36 8.38 -4.15 -17.75
CA ILE A 36 9.57 -3.61 -17.10
C ILE A 36 10.77 -4.54 -17.26
N THR A 37 11.96 -4.03 -16.99
CA THR A 37 13.17 -4.86 -17.00
C THR A 37 13.33 -5.60 -15.67
N THR A 38 14.09 -6.70 -15.70
CA THR A 38 14.44 -7.42 -14.45
C THR A 38 15.29 -6.56 -13.54
N ALA A 39 16.09 -5.65 -14.11
CA ALA A 39 16.88 -4.69 -13.34
C ALA A 39 16.00 -3.69 -12.58
N ALA A 40 14.95 -3.16 -13.24
CA ALA A 40 13.98 -2.26 -12.59
C ALA A 40 13.25 -2.97 -11.44
N PHE A 41 12.85 -4.21 -11.64
CA PHE A 41 12.25 -5.04 -10.60
C PHE A 41 13.20 -5.22 -9.40
N GLY A 42 14.46 -5.59 -9.66
CA GLY A 42 15.46 -5.76 -8.61
C GLY A 42 15.74 -4.49 -7.83
N ARG A 43 15.66 -3.34 -8.49
CA ARG A 43 15.87 -2.04 -7.86
C ARG A 43 14.85 -1.77 -6.75
N TRP A 44 13.60 -2.20 -6.91
CA TRP A 44 12.59 -2.03 -5.85
C TRP A 44 13.06 -2.63 -4.53
N PHE A 45 13.62 -3.85 -4.58
CA PHE A 45 14.09 -4.52 -3.37
C PHE A 45 15.41 -3.91 -2.85
N SER A 46 16.27 -3.41 -3.73
CA SER A 46 17.52 -2.78 -3.30
C SER A 46 17.30 -1.43 -2.62
N VAL A 47 16.30 -0.66 -3.04
CA VAL A 47 15.90 0.61 -2.40
C VAL A 47 14.83 0.40 -1.33
N ASP A 48 14.29 -0.79 -1.21
CA ASP A 48 13.24 -1.17 -0.24
C ASP A 48 11.98 -0.32 -0.39
N ASP A 49 11.59 -0.06 -1.63
CA ASP A 49 10.38 0.71 -1.91
C ASP A 49 9.82 0.41 -3.30
N ILE A 50 8.52 0.62 -3.45
CA ILE A 50 7.77 0.44 -4.68
C ILE A 50 6.57 1.40 -4.67
N ARG A 51 6.14 1.87 -5.81
CA ARG A 51 4.87 2.60 -5.91
C ARG A 51 3.71 1.66 -5.68
N TYR A 52 2.68 2.14 -4.99
CA TYR A 52 1.51 1.33 -4.66
C TYR A 52 0.84 0.76 -5.93
N SER A 53 0.78 1.53 -7.01
CA SER A 53 0.22 1.05 -8.29
C SER A 53 0.98 -0.16 -8.84
N ASN A 54 2.31 -0.19 -8.68
CA ASN A 54 3.11 -1.35 -9.10
C ASN A 54 2.86 -2.57 -8.21
N LEU A 55 2.68 -2.38 -6.91
CA LEU A 55 2.29 -3.45 -6.01
C LEU A 55 0.92 -4.04 -6.42
N VAL A 56 -0.04 -3.19 -6.73
CA VAL A 56 -1.36 -3.62 -7.22
C VAL A 56 -1.22 -4.43 -8.49
N ARG A 57 -0.38 -4.00 -9.43
CA ARG A 57 -0.14 -4.73 -10.69
C ARG A 57 0.51 -6.10 -10.45
N ILE A 58 1.42 -6.20 -9.49
CA ILE A 58 2.04 -7.48 -9.12
C ILE A 58 0.97 -8.44 -8.60
N TYR A 59 0.16 -8.02 -7.64
CA TYR A 59 -0.90 -8.86 -7.10
C TYR A 59 -1.95 -9.23 -8.15
N ASP A 60 -2.27 -8.28 -9.04
CA ASP A 60 -3.18 -8.52 -10.16
C ASP A 60 -2.70 -9.66 -11.08
N TYR A 61 -1.38 -9.71 -11.35
CA TYR A 61 -0.79 -10.80 -12.13
C TYR A 61 -1.11 -12.18 -11.55
N PHE A 62 -1.20 -12.30 -10.22
CA PHE A 62 -1.52 -13.54 -9.54
C PHE A 62 -3.02 -13.72 -9.26
N GLY A 63 -3.87 -12.80 -9.71
CA GLY A 63 -5.32 -12.88 -9.55
C GLY A 63 -5.83 -12.34 -8.21
N TYR A 64 -5.04 -11.52 -7.51
CA TYR A 64 -5.42 -10.94 -6.23
C TYR A 64 -5.63 -9.44 -6.32
N ASP A 65 -6.55 -8.94 -5.50
CA ASP A 65 -6.61 -7.53 -5.14
C ASP A 65 -5.73 -7.27 -3.91
N VAL A 66 -5.34 -6.01 -3.69
CA VAL A 66 -4.62 -5.60 -2.49
C VAL A 66 -5.63 -5.10 -1.47
N LYS A 67 -5.61 -5.67 -0.27
CA LYS A 67 -6.41 -5.20 0.85
C LYS A 67 -5.52 -4.50 1.86
N MET A 68 -5.91 -3.29 2.26
CA MET A 68 -5.28 -2.55 3.36
C MET A 68 -5.92 -2.97 4.67
N VAL A 69 -5.12 -3.50 5.60
CA VAL A 69 -5.59 -3.88 6.93
C VAL A 69 -4.90 -3.01 7.96
N PHE A 70 -5.68 -2.16 8.63
CA PHE A 70 -5.19 -1.25 9.67
C PHE A 70 -5.47 -1.86 11.04
N THR A 71 -4.43 -1.98 11.87
CA THR A 71 -4.53 -2.52 13.22
C THR A 71 -4.06 -1.47 14.21
N TYR A 72 -4.83 -1.25 15.26
CA TYR A 72 -4.55 -0.28 16.31
C TYR A 72 -4.24 -1.00 17.61
N ALA A 73 -3.50 -0.33 18.50
CA ALA A 73 -3.37 -0.79 19.88
C ALA A 73 -4.76 -0.80 20.55
N ASP A 74 -4.90 -1.60 21.59
CA ASP A 74 -6.15 -1.74 22.33
C ASP A 74 -6.74 -0.38 22.70
N ASP A 75 -8.04 -0.20 22.50
CA ASP A 75 -8.81 1.01 22.80
C ASP A 75 -8.39 2.25 21.98
N LYS A 76 -7.52 2.10 20.98
CA LYS A 76 -7.04 3.22 20.14
C LYS A 76 -7.69 3.25 18.76
N ALA A 77 -8.43 2.23 18.37
CA ALA A 77 -9.10 2.22 17.07
C ALA A 77 -10.18 3.32 17.00
N PRO A 78 -10.27 4.06 15.89
CA PRO A 78 -11.32 5.07 15.73
C PRO A 78 -12.68 4.40 15.59
N SER A 79 -13.75 5.14 15.92
CA SER A 79 -15.10 4.71 15.60
C SER A 79 -15.27 4.57 14.10
N ARG A 80 -15.94 3.52 13.66
CA ARG A 80 -16.21 3.26 12.25
C ARG A 80 -17.62 3.70 11.83
N ALA A 81 -18.33 4.41 12.71
CA ALA A 81 -19.73 4.79 12.48
C ALA A 81 -19.95 5.55 11.17
N THR A 82 -18.99 6.39 10.75
CA THR A 82 -19.12 7.22 9.54
C THR A 82 -18.38 6.65 8.34
N ALA A 83 -17.71 5.51 8.47
CA ALA A 83 -16.86 4.94 7.40
C ALA A 83 -17.62 4.76 6.08
N TYR A 84 -18.81 4.17 6.15
CA TYR A 84 -19.61 3.90 4.97
C TYR A 84 -20.09 5.19 4.28
N ALA A 85 -20.48 6.19 5.07
CA ALA A 85 -20.91 7.49 4.54
C ALA A 85 -19.74 8.19 3.82
N ILE A 86 -18.54 8.15 4.39
CA ILE A 86 -17.35 8.74 3.76
C ILE A 86 -17.06 7.99 2.44
N LEU A 87 -17.03 6.67 2.46
CA LEU A 87 -16.73 5.85 1.29
C LEU A 87 -17.70 6.13 0.13
N ASN A 88 -18.98 6.30 0.43
CA ASN A 88 -20.01 6.57 -0.58
C ASN A 88 -19.85 7.93 -1.27
N MET A 89 -19.10 8.85 -0.69
CA MET A 89 -18.81 10.17 -1.28
C MET A 89 -17.60 10.14 -2.20
N LEU A 90 -16.86 9.03 -2.27
CA LEU A 90 -15.61 8.91 -3.00
C LEU A 90 -15.83 8.20 -4.35
N ASP A 91 -14.93 8.49 -5.30
CA ASP A 91 -14.86 7.76 -6.56
C ASP A 91 -14.43 6.31 -6.28
N PRO A 92 -15.29 5.30 -6.55
CA PRO A 92 -14.99 3.91 -6.21
C PRO A 92 -13.81 3.31 -6.98
N SER A 93 -13.35 3.96 -8.06
CA SER A 93 -12.21 3.49 -8.85
C SER A 93 -10.86 3.79 -8.20
N LYS A 94 -10.83 4.65 -7.17
CA LYS A 94 -9.57 5.07 -6.53
C LYS A 94 -9.03 4.02 -5.58
N LYS A 95 -7.77 3.62 -5.79
CA LYS A 95 -7.08 2.60 -4.99
C LYS A 95 -6.80 3.05 -3.56
N LEU A 96 -6.63 4.37 -3.35
CA LEU A 96 -6.31 4.93 -2.04
C LEU A 96 -7.53 5.29 -1.19
N ASN A 97 -8.74 4.95 -1.63
CA ASN A 97 -9.94 5.22 -0.85
C ASN A 97 -9.88 4.66 0.59
N PRO A 98 -9.40 3.42 0.82
CA PRO A 98 -9.30 2.92 2.20
C PRO A 98 -8.41 3.78 3.09
N LEU A 99 -7.32 4.31 2.53
CA LEU A 99 -6.42 5.21 3.27
C LEU A 99 -7.11 6.53 3.59
N PHE A 100 -7.84 7.11 2.63
CA PHE A 100 -8.58 8.35 2.83
C PHE A 100 -9.65 8.20 3.91
N VAL A 101 -10.43 7.11 3.86
CA VAL A 101 -11.45 6.81 4.87
C VAL A 101 -10.80 6.73 6.25
N GLU A 102 -9.72 5.97 6.37
CA GLU A 102 -9.01 5.78 7.64
C GLU A 102 -8.47 7.10 8.18
N MET A 103 -7.93 7.96 7.30
CA MET A 103 -7.50 9.31 7.67
C MET A 103 -8.63 10.12 8.29
N LYS A 104 -9.79 10.13 7.66
CA LYS A 104 -10.97 10.87 8.14
C LYS A 104 -11.51 10.31 9.46
N LEU A 105 -11.54 8.99 9.61
CA LEU A 105 -11.98 8.36 10.85
C LEU A 105 -11.09 8.74 12.04
N ASN A 106 -9.80 8.98 11.80
CA ASN A 106 -8.84 9.42 12.79
C ASN A 106 -8.82 10.95 12.97
N ASN A 107 -9.75 11.67 12.36
CA ASN A 107 -9.90 13.12 12.46
C ASN A 107 -8.70 13.91 11.89
N PHE A 108 -8.00 13.34 10.92
CA PHE A 108 -6.95 14.05 10.19
C PHE A 108 -7.50 14.68 8.91
N ASN A 109 -6.90 15.79 8.52
CA ASN A 109 -7.02 16.38 7.19
C ASN A 109 -5.63 16.38 6.52
N PHE A 110 -5.51 16.90 5.30
CA PHE A 110 -4.23 16.91 4.58
C PHE A 110 -3.16 17.71 5.31
N GLU A 111 -3.54 18.83 5.94
CA GLU A 111 -2.61 19.65 6.69
C GLU A 111 -2.09 18.94 7.94
N THR A 112 -2.98 18.37 8.74
CA THR A 112 -2.62 17.76 10.02
C THR A 112 -1.85 16.45 9.84
N ILE A 113 -2.23 15.60 8.88
CA ILE A 113 -1.46 14.39 8.60
C ILE A 113 -0.13 14.74 7.93
N GLY A 114 -0.12 15.73 7.04
CA GLY A 114 1.09 16.22 6.40
C GLY A 114 2.12 16.69 7.42
N ALA A 115 1.68 17.44 8.43
CA ALA A 115 2.56 17.89 9.52
C ALA A 115 3.26 16.71 10.22
N LYS A 116 2.52 15.63 10.49
CA LYS A 116 3.10 14.41 11.10
C LYS A 116 4.10 13.69 10.19
N LEU A 117 3.93 13.83 8.89
CA LEU A 117 4.76 13.16 7.88
C LEU A 117 5.90 14.07 7.38
N SER A 118 6.00 15.30 7.89
CA SER A 118 6.93 16.32 7.38
C SER A 118 6.73 16.58 5.88
N ARG A 119 5.46 16.66 5.49
CA ARG A 119 5.02 16.95 4.11
C ARG A 119 4.02 18.10 4.12
N THR A 120 3.92 18.81 3.00
CA THR A 120 2.92 19.84 2.81
C THR A 120 1.53 19.23 2.61
N ASP A 121 0.48 20.00 2.87
CA ASP A 121 -0.89 19.60 2.55
C ASP A 121 -1.08 19.36 1.05
N GLN A 122 -0.42 20.16 0.19
CA GLN A 122 -0.43 19.95 -1.25
C GLN A 122 0.18 18.60 -1.64
N ALA A 123 1.27 18.18 -1.01
CA ALA A 123 1.88 16.88 -1.27
C ALA A 123 0.93 15.73 -0.92
N VAL A 124 0.27 15.82 0.23
CA VAL A 124 -0.72 14.82 0.65
C VAL A 124 -1.91 14.79 -0.30
N ASN A 125 -2.45 15.96 -0.66
CA ASN A 125 -3.54 16.05 -1.63
C ASN A 125 -3.16 15.42 -2.97
N HIS A 126 -1.92 15.63 -3.41
CA HIS A 126 -1.42 15.09 -4.67
C HIS A 126 -1.44 13.57 -4.70
N TRP A 127 -1.11 12.90 -3.59
CA TRP A 127 -1.19 11.43 -3.51
C TRP A 127 -2.61 10.95 -3.82
N PHE A 128 -3.63 11.58 -3.26
CA PHE A 128 -5.03 11.19 -3.48
C PHE A 128 -5.54 11.61 -4.86
N LEU A 129 -5.12 12.76 -5.38
CA LEU A 129 -5.49 13.20 -6.73
C LEU A 129 -4.92 12.26 -7.79
N GLU A 130 -3.63 11.91 -7.68
CA GLU A 130 -2.96 11.01 -8.62
C GLU A 130 -3.25 9.54 -8.31
N ASP A 131 -3.89 9.25 -7.18
CA ASP A 131 -4.16 7.90 -6.70
C ASP A 131 -2.88 7.04 -6.62
N GLU A 132 -1.79 7.66 -6.15
CA GLU A 132 -0.47 7.06 -6.10
C GLU A 132 0.31 7.52 -4.89
N ILE A 133 1.02 6.56 -4.25
CA ILE A 133 1.88 6.82 -3.10
C ILE A 133 2.97 5.74 -3.06
N ALA A 134 4.16 6.09 -2.59
CA ALA A 134 5.18 5.09 -2.32
C ALA A 134 4.76 4.20 -1.14
N VAL A 135 5.01 2.89 -1.23
CA VAL A 135 4.64 1.94 -0.17
C VAL A 135 5.31 2.31 1.15
N SER A 136 6.56 2.76 1.11
CA SER A 136 7.26 3.24 2.32
C SER A 136 6.50 4.39 2.99
N MET A 137 5.98 5.33 2.21
CA MET A 137 5.18 6.45 2.72
C MET A 137 3.83 5.98 3.22
N LEU A 138 3.23 4.98 2.57
CA LEU A 138 1.96 4.40 2.99
C LEU A 138 2.06 3.81 4.42
N PHE A 139 3.14 3.10 4.72
CA PHE A 139 3.40 2.60 6.08
C PHE A 139 3.62 3.74 7.08
N LYS A 140 4.36 4.77 6.69
CA LYS A 140 4.56 5.97 7.54
C LYS A 140 3.24 6.69 7.82
N PHE A 141 2.38 6.78 6.80
CA PHE A 141 1.06 7.40 6.93
C PHE A 141 0.21 6.65 7.98
N ALA A 142 0.16 5.33 7.88
CA ALA A 142 -0.56 4.50 8.86
C ALA A 142 0.00 4.69 10.27
N ASN A 143 1.32 4.66 10.42
CA ASN A 143 1.97 4.89 11.72
C ASN A 143 1.65 6.27 12.29
N ALA A 144 1.57 7.29 11.45
CA ALA A 144 1.20 8.65 11.89
C ALA A 144 -0.22 8.71 12.43
N MET A 145 -1.10 7.82 12.00
CA MET A 145 -2.45 7.67 12.53
C MET A 145 -2.54 6.77 13.77
N GLY A 146 -1.42 6.18 14.19
CA GLY A 146 -1.39 5.22 15.29
C GLY A 146 -1.73 3.78 14.89
N ALA A 147 -1.70 3.47 13.61
CA ALA A 147 -2.02 2.16 13.08
C ALA A 147 -0.78 1.41 12.58
N THR A 148 -0.84 0.09 12.61
CA THR A 148 0.03 -0.79 11.82
C THR A 148 -0.74 -1.19 10.57
N LEU A 149 -0.11 -1.08 9.41
CA LEU A 149 -0.72 -1.43 8.13
C LEU A 149 -0.12 -2.72 7.58
N GLU A 150 -0.99 -3.61 7.14
CA GLU A 150 -0.63 -4.75 6.31
C GLU A 150 -1.28 -4.62 4.94
N LEU A 151 -0.52 -4.97 3.88
CA LEU A 151 -0.99 -5.00 2.50
C LEU A 151 -1.11 -6.46 2.10
N VAL A 152 -2.31 -7.00 2.17
CA VAL A 152 -2.54 -8.44 2.01
C VAL A 152 -3.24 -8.75 0.68
N PRO A 153 -2.87 -9.89 0.04
CA PRO A 153 -3.60 -10.34 -1.15
C PRO A 153 -4.99 -10.84 -0.76
N GLU A 154 -6.00 -10.41 -1.51
CA GLU A 154 -7.38 -10.84 -1.35
C GLU A 154 -7.85 -11.49 -2.65
N VAL A 155 -8.42 -12.69 -2.55
CA VAL A 155 -8.88 -13.43 -3.72
C VAL A 155 -10.00 -12.66 -4.40
N ARG A 156 -9.82 -12.39 -5.70
CA ARG A 156 -10.78 -11.66 -6.53
C ARG A 156 -12.02 -12.51 -6.78
N GLY A 157 -13.18 -11.84 -6.87
CA GLY A 157 -14.41 -12.47 -7.33
C GLY A 157 -15.14 -13.34 -6.31
N LYS A 158 -14.78 -13.29 -5.03
CA LYS A 158 -15.60 -13.86 -3.95
C LYS A 158 -16.59 -12.80 -3.47
N ASN A 159 -17.78 -12.88 -3.98
CA ASN A 159 -18.91 -12.13 -3.44
C ASN A 159 -19.58 -12.94 -2.34
#